data_3e9efb892478b62255b37c9b0302cc48
#
_entry.id   3e9efb892478b62255b37c9b0302cc48
#
_cell.length_a   1.000
_cell.length_b   1.000
_cell.length_c   1.000
_cell.angle_alpha   90.00
_cell.angle_beta   90.00
_cell.angle_gamma   90.00
#
_symmetry.space_group_name_H-M   'P 1'
#
loop_
_entity.id
_entity.type
_entity.pdbx_description
1 polymer ?
#
loop_
_entity_poly.entity_id
_entity_poly.type
_entity_poly.pdbx_seq_one_letter_code
_entity_poly.pdbx_strand_id
1 'polypeptide(L)' 'MKIEFDRHTCTGMFQCVHEWEAFQKNLKRGKADLRNSIEERENIFTIEVPKGEEFEAEMAARVCPVDAIKLYDDEGNRIV' A
#
# COMPACT_ATOMS: atom_id res chain seq x y z
N MET A 1 -11.86 -5.81 -0.98
CA MET A 1 -10.44 -5.77 -1.38
C MET A 1 -9.67 -4.93 -0.37
N LYS A 2 -8.55 -5.43 0.11
CA LYS A 2 -7.81 -4.82 1.21
C LYS A 2 -6.34 -4.70 0.84
N ILE A 3 -5.73 -3.54 1.14
CA ILE A 3 -4.30 -3.32 1.00
C ILE A 3 -3.65 -3.42 2.39
N GLU A 4 -2.52 -4.13 2.47
CA GLU A 4 -1.65 -4.15 3.63
C GLU A 4 -0.29 -3.58 3.23
N PHE A 5 0.15 -2.54 3.93
CA PHE A 5 1.40 -1.85 3.64
C PHE A 5 2.36 -1.99 4.81
N ASP A 6 3.53 -2.56 4.55
CA ASP A 6 4.61 -2.70 5.53
C ASP A 6 5.61 -1.55 5.35
N ARG A 7 5.45 -0.50 6.16
CA ARG A 7 6.31 0.68 6.07
C ARG A 7 7.76 0.37 6.45
N HIS A 8 7.99 -0.63 7.28
CA HIS A 8 9.35 -1.02 7.65
C HIS A 8 10.12 -1.56 6.44
N THR A 9 9.45 -2.35 5.59
CA THR A 9 10.05 -2.94 4.40
C THR A 9 10.20 -1.93 3.26
N CYS A 10 9.38 -0.87 3.25
CA CYS A 10 9.42 0.16 2.21
C CYS A 10 10.80 0.83 2.14
N THR A 11 11.35 0.96 0.92
CA THR A 11 12.67 1.55 0.70
C THR A 11 12.62 3.01 0.21
N GLY A 12 11.41 3.57 0.08
CA GLY A 12 11.27 4.96 -0.35
C GLY A 12 11.42 5.17 -1.83
N MET A 13 11.15 4.15 -2.64
CA MET A 13 11.20 4.27 -4.10
C MET A 13 10.06 5.14 -4.65
N PHE A 14 8.95 5.22 -3.93
CA PHE A 14 7.79 6.05 -4.25
C PHE A 14 7.08 5.71 -5.56
N GLN A 15 7.34 4.54 -6.13
CA GLN A 15 6.64 4.14 -7.36
C GLN A 15 5.15 3.97 -7.13
N CYS A 16 4.76 3.49 -5.95
CA CYS A 16 3.35 3.34 -5.59
C CYS A 16 2.61 4.68 -5.55
N VAL A 17 3.29 5.76 -5.21
CA VAL A 17 2.69 7.10 -5.15
C VAL A 17 2.22 7.54 -6.54
N HIS A 18 2.94 7.16 -7.58
CA HIS A 18 2.56 7.47 -8.96
C HIS A 18 1.39 6.62 -9.45
N GLU A 19 1.22 5.42 -8.89
CA GLU A 19 0.18 4.50 -9.36
C GLU A 19 -1.14 4.67 -8.61
N TRP A 20 -1.10 5.10 -7.35
CA TRP A 20 -2.30 5.27 -6.54
C TRP A 20 -2.13 6.43 -5.57
N GLU A 21 -3.04 7.41 -5.64
CA GLU A 21 -2.95 8.63 -4.84
C GLU A 21 -3.12 8.42 -3.33
N ALA A 22 -3.62 7.24 -2.91
CA ALA A 22 -3.71 6.92 -1.50
C ALA A 22 -2.33 6.81 -0.85
N PHE A 23 -1.30 6.47 -1.62
CA PHE A 23 0.08 6.52 -1.15
C PHE A 23 0.64 7.93 -1.34
N GLN A 24 1.34 8.41 -0.33
CA GLN A 24 1.94 9.74 -0.34
C GLN A 24 3.39 9.66 0.10
N LYS A 25 4.21 10.60 -0.39
CA LYS A 25 5.62 10.66 -0.01
C LYS A 25 5.76 11.22 1.40
N ASN A 26 6.52 10.52 2.24
CA ASN A 26 6.94 11.03 3.53
C ASN A 26 8.46 11.21 3.48
N LEU A 27 8.89 12.42 3.11
CA LEU A 27 10.31 12.70 2.92
C LEU A 27 11.10 12.70 4.22
N LYS A 28 10.43 12.96 5.35
CA LYS A 28 11.10 12.92 6.65
C LYS A 28 11.53 11.51 7.03
N ARG A 29 10.74 10.52 6.65
CA ARG A 29 11.04 9.12 6.94
C ARG A 29 11.73 8.42 5.77
N GLY A 30 11.71 9.02 4.57
CA GLY A 30 12.19 8.37 3.36
C GLY A 30 11.35 7.17 2.95
N LYS A 31 10.07 7.17 3.28
CA LYS A 31 9.14 6.08 3.02
C LYS A 31 7.79 6.64 2.59
N ALA A 32 6.94 5.79 2.03
CA ALA A 32 5.58 6.18 1.68
C ALA A 32 4.67 6.11 2.91
N ASP A 33 3.59 6.87 2.87
CA ASP A 33 2.48 6.76 3.83
C ASP A 33 1.23 6.34 3.07
N LEU A 34 0.37 5.56 3.72
CA LEU A 34 -0.91 5.13 3.17
C LEU A 34 -2.02 5.92 3.85
N ARG A 35 -2.67 6.81 3.08
CA ARG A 35 -3.70 7.72 3.58
C ARG A 35 -4.93 6.94 4.08
N ASN A 36 -5.48 7.40 5.20
CA ASN A 36 -6.70 6.84 5.82
C ASN A 36 -6.54 5.39 6.27
N SER A 37 -5.31 4.89 6.37
CA SER A 37 -5.06 3.53 6.83
C SER A 37 -5.07 3.46 8.36
N ILE A 38 -5.20 2.22 8.86
CA ILE A 38 -5.12 1.92 10.28
C ILE A 38 -3.85 1.11 10.51
N GLU A 39 -3.06 1.52 11.50
CA GLU A 39 -1.88 0.76 11.89
C GLU A 39 -2.32 -0.39 12.80
N GLU A 40 -2.43 -1.59 12.24
CA GLU A 40 -2.86 -2.78 12.98
C GLU A 40 -1.76 -3.36 13.86
N ARG A 41 -0.53 -3.29 13.38
CA ARG A 41 0.68 -3.71 14.10
C ARG A 41 1.76 -2.69 13.81
N GLU A 42 2.85 -2.71 14.56
CA GLU A 42 3.93 -1.75 14.34
C GLU A 42 4.38 -1.78 12.88
N ASN A 43 4.25 -0.64 12.21
CA ASN A 43 4.60 -0.40 10.80
C ASN A 43 3.74 -1.16 9.78
N ILE A 44 2.68 -1.84 10.20
CA ILE A 44 1.76 -2.54 9.30
C ILE A 44 0.44 -1.76 9.22
N PHE A 45 0.17 -1.19 8.08
CA PHE A 45 -1.00 -0.33 7.82
C PHE A 45 -1.95 -1.03 6.88
N THR A 46 -3.24 -0.96 7.15
CA THR A 46 -4.25 -1.58 6.31
C THR A 46 -5.35 -0.59 5.98
N ILE A 47 -5.93 -0.75 4.80
CA ILE A 47 -7.08 0.03 4.35
C ILE A 47 -7.94 -0.81 3.42
N GLU A 48 -9.25 -0.64 3.53
CA GLU A 48 -10.18 -1.19 2.55
C GLU A 48 -10.08 -0.35 1.28
N VAL A 49 -9.90 -0.99 0.12
CA VAL A 49 -9.75 -0.26 -1.14
C VAL A 49 -11.11 0.30 -1.54
N PRO A 50 -11.22 1.64 -1.76
CA PRO A 50 -12.48 2.24 -2.18
C PRO A 50 -12.95 1.68 -3.50
N LYS A 51 -14.27 1.56 -3.65
CA LYS A 51 -14.86 1.08 -4.89
C LYS A 51 -14.48 2.00 -6.04
N GLY A 52 -13.99 1.41 -7.12
CA GLY A 52 -13.54 2.17 -8.29
C GLY A 52 -12.03 2.41 -8.31
N GLU A 53 -11.32 2.07 -7.22
CA GLU A 53 -9.87 2.28 -7.14
C GLU A 53 -9.08 0.97 -7.12
N GLU A 54 -9.75 -0.15 -7.42
CA GLU A 54 -9.12 -1.48 -7.36
C GLU A 54 -7.94 -1.61 -8.31
N PHE A 55 -8.06 -1.03 -9.51
CA PHE A 55 -7.00 -1.11 -10.51
C PHE A 55 -5.75 -0.36 -10.05
N GLU A 56 -5.93 0.85 -9.53
CA GLU A 56 -4.80 1.66 -9.05
C GLU A 56 -4.13 1.00 -7.86
N ALA A 57 -4.92 0.42 -6.94
CA ALA A 57 -4.38 -0.30 -5.80
C ALA A 57 -3.57 -1.52 -6.22
N GLU A 58 -4.05 -2.26 -7.21
CA GLU A 58 -3.33 -3.41 -7.76
C GLU A 58 -2.01 -2.99 -8.38
N MET A 59 -2.02 -1.92 -9.18
CA MET A 59 -0.79 -1.43 -9.81
C MET A 59 0.21 -0.96 -8.77
N ALA A 60 -0.26 -0.27 -7.72
CA ALA A 60 0.63 0.16 -6.64
C ALA A 60 1.32 -1.04 -5.97
N ALA A 61 0.56 -2.11 -5.73
CA ALA A 61 1.14 -3.32 -5.14
C ALA A 61 2.14 -4.00 -6.07
N ARG A 62 1.86 -4.01 -7.38
CA ARG A 62 2.72 -4.68 -8.35
C ARG A 62 4.04 -3.95 -8.59
N VAL A 63 4.05 -2.61 -8.52
CA VAL A 63 5.27 -1.85 -8.81
C VAL A 63 6.22 -1.77 -7.61
N CYS A 64 5.80 -2.22 -6.44
CA CYS A 64 6.67 -2.19 -5.26
C CYS A 64 7.77 -3.25 -5.39
N PRO A 65 9.05 -2.86 -5.50
CA PRO A 65 10.13 -3.81 -5.76
C PRO A 65 10.53 -4.63 -4.54
N VAL A 66 10.04 -4.28 -3.35
CA VAL A 66 10.45 -4.92 -2.11
C VAL A 66 9.31 -5.65 -1.40
N ASP A 67 8.20 -5.85 -2.08
CA ASP A 67 7.03 -6.59 -1.55
C ASP A 67 6.49 -5.99 -0.25
N ALA A 68 6.57 -4.67 -0.13
CA ALA A 68 6.05 -3.97 1.04
C ALA A 68 4.52 -3.79 0.98
N ILE A 69 3.93 -3.98 -0.17
CA ILE A 69 2.50 -3.77 -0.40
C ILE A 69 1.86 -5.08 -0.84
N LYS A 70 0.84 -5.50 -0.10
CA LYS A 70 0.10 -6.73 -0.38
C LYS A 70 -1.36 -6.41 -0.62
N LEU A 71 -1.96 -7.08 -1.59
CA LEU A 71 -3.35 -6.88 -1.95
C LEU A 71 -4.13 -8.17 -1.72
N TYR A 72 -5.24 -8.06 -1.00
CA TYR A 72 -6.11 -9.19 -0.67
C TYR A 72 -7.50 -8.95 -1.22
N ASP A 73 -8.17 -10.02 -1.67
CA ASP A 73 -9.56 -9.93 -2.11
C ASP A 73 -10.50 -9.95 -0.90
N ASP A 74 -11.82 -9.90 -1.16
CA ASP A 74 -12.82 -9.85 -0.09
C ASP A 74 -12.89 -11.13 0.73
N GLU A 75 -12.34 -12.22 0.21
CA GLU A 75 -12.29 -13.50 0.91
C GLU A 75 -10.99 -13.70 1.70
N GLY A 76 -10.09 -12.72 1.64
CA GLY A 76 -8.82 -12.78 2.34
C GLY A 76 -7.71 -13.48 1.59
N ASN A 77 -7.91 -13.79 0.31
CA ASN A 77 -6.88 -14.40 -0.53
C ASN A 77 -5.95 -13.34 -1.09
N ARG A 78 -4.65 -13.60 -1.04
CA ARG A 78 -3.67 -12.66 -1.56
C ARG A 78 -3.67 -12.65 -3.09
N ILE A 79 -3.82 -11.45 -3.67
CA ILE A 79 -3.82 -11.26 -5.11
C ILE A 79 -2.42 -10.86 -5.60
N VAL A 80 -1.77 -9.99 -4.85
CA VAL A 80 -0.43 -9.51 -5.19
C VAL A 80 0.52 -9.66 -4.02
#